data_5ede3423504288f90059e81c93e8a1ec
#
_entry.id   5ede3423504288f90059e81c93e8a1ec
#
_cell.length_a   1.000
_cell.length_b   1.000
_cell.length_c   1.000
_cell.angle_alpha   90.00
_cell.angle_beta   90.00
_cell.angle_gamma   90.00
#
_symmetry.space_group_name_H-M   'P 1'
#
loop_
_entity.id
_entity.type
_entity.pdbx_description
1 polymer ?
#
loop_
_entity_poly.entity_id
_entity_poly.type
_entity_poly.pdbx_seq_one_letter_code
_entity_poly.pdbx_strand_id
1 'polypeptide(L)'
;LTKLKPTNLEEVIAVLALNRPGPMQFIDSFIKRKKGEEEIVYDHPLLEPILKETYGIIVYQEQIMKIAQVISGYSLGQADLLRRAIGKKIKSELLSQKENFVKGATNRKIKSSDATKLFSLIEKFAEYGFNKSHAAAYAIISYQTAFLKTYYPKEFIAASMTMDISNQNKLSEFYEELKRLNVEVVRPDINECFADFRAIEDKFYYALGGVK
;
A
#
# COMPACT_ATOMS: atom_id res chain seq x y z
N LEU A 1 -8.63 0.40 5.65
CA LEU A 1 -8.34 -0.87 6.32
C LEU A 1 -9.58 -1.47 6.99
N THR A 2 -10.35 -0.71 7.77
CA THR A 2 -11.53 -1.20 8.51
C THR A 2 -12.57 -1.88 7.63
N LYS A 3 -12.88 -1.32 6.45
CA LYS A 3 -13.82 -1.91 5.48
C LYS A 3 -13.25 -3.16 4.79
N LEU A 4 -11.95 -3.18 4.51
CA LEU A 4 -11.28 -4.29 3.82
C LEU A 4 -11.08 -5.49 4.73
N LYS A 5 -10.75 -5.26 6.00
CA LYS A 5 -10.36 -6.30 6.97
C LYS A 5 -9.27 -7.21 6.37
N PRO A 6 -8.05 -6.70 6.17
CA PRO A 6 -6.98 -7.47 5.53
C PRO A 6 -6.68 -8.74 6.33
N THR A 7 -6.46 -9.83 5.61
CA THR A 7 -6.17 -11.16 6.17
C THR A 7 -4.75 -11.63 5.86
N ASN A 8 -4.04 -10.90 5.00
CA ASN A 8 -2.67 -11.17 4.62
C ASN A 8 -1.91 -9.87 4.34
N LEU A 9 -0.59 -9.96 4.21
CA LEU A 9 0.28 -8.80 3.99
C LEU A 9 0.08 -8.21 2.59
N GLU A 10 -0.20 -9.03 1.59
CA GLU A 10 -0.43 -8.60 0.20
C GLU A 10 -1.59 -7.61 0.10
N GLU A 11 -2.63 -7.83 0.87
CA GLU A 11 -3.78 -6.90 0.93
C GLU A 11 -3.42 -5.57 1.60
N VAL A 12 -2.55 -5.58 2.60
CA VAL A 12 -2.04 -4.34 3.22
C VAL A 12 -1.20 -3.56 2.21
N ILE A 13 -0.33 -4.25 1.44
CA ILE A 13 0.49 -3.66 0.38
C ILE A 13 -0.42 -3.02 -0.68
N ALA A 14 -1.47 -3.73 -1.12
CA ALA A 14 -2.40 -3.23 -2.13
C ALA A 14 -3.16 -1.99 -1.65
N VAL A 15 -3.61 -1.97 -0.40
CA VAL A 15 -4.31 -0.80 0.16
C VAL A 15 -3.40 0.42 0.22
N LEU A 16 -2.14 0.28 0.61
CA LEU A 16 -1.18 1.38 0.61
C LEU A 16 -0.97 1.95 -0.81
N ALA A 17 -0.94 1.07 -1.81
CA ALA A 17 -0.83 1.49 -3.20
C ALA A 17 -2.10 2.16 -3.73
N LEU A 18 -3.29 1.70 -3.30
CA LEU A 18 -4.59 2.22 -3.74
C LEU A 18 -5.04 3.49 -3.01
N ASN A 19 -4.56 3.73 -1.78
CA ASN A 19 -4.98 4.88 -0.96
C ASN A 19 -4.32 6.19 -1.41
N ARG A 20 -4.56 6.58 -2.67
CA ARG A 20 -4.04 7.80 -3.29
C ARG A 20 -5.07 8.37 -4.25
N PRO A 21 -5.06 9.69 -4.53
CA PRO A 21 -5.90 10.29 -5.57
C PRO A 21 -5.73 9.53 -6.91
N GLY A 22 -6.83 9.20 -7.57
CA GLY A 22 -6.86 8.38 -8.78
C GLY A 22 -7.14 6.90 -8.49
N PRO A 23 -6.21 6.10 -7.94
CA PRO A 23 -6.45 4.67 -7.67
C PRO A 23 -7.52 4.42 -6.62
N MET A 24 -7.80 5.38 -5.75
CA MET A 24 -8.82 5.29 -4.68
C MET A 24 -10.20 4.89 -5.21
N GLN A 25 -10.54 5.23 -6.44
CA GLN A 25 -11.79 4.82 -7.09
C GLN A 25 -11.95 3.30 -7.23
N PHE A 26 -10.85 2.54 -7.17
CA PHE A 26 -10.87 1.07 -7.30
C PHE A 26 -10.99 0.34 -5.95
N ILE A 27 -10.94 1.06 -4.82
CA ILE A 27 -10.97 0.46 -3.48
C ILE A 27 -12.28 -0.29 -3.25
N ASP A 28 -13.42 0.26 -3.67
CA ASP A 28 -14.71 -0.39 -3.47
C ASP A 28 -14.82 -1.70 -4.26
N SER A 29 -14.40 -1.72 -5.54
CA SER A 29 -14.34 -2.96 -6.33
C SER A 29 -13.34 -3.96 -5.75
N PHE A 30 -12.18 -3.51 -5.29
CA PHE A 30 -11.21 -4.36 -4.62
C PHE A 30 -11.81 -5.07 -3.39
N ILE A 31 -12.54 -4.33 -2.56
CA ILE A 31 -13.20 -4.86 -1.36
C ILE A 31 -14.32 -5.85 -1.74
N LYS A 32 -15.18 -5.49 -2.71
CA LYS A 32 -16.28 -6.33 -3.16
C LYS A 32 -15.78 -7.65 -3.75
N ARG A 33 -14.74 -7.60 -4.59
CA ARG A 33 -14.14 -8.79 -5.21
C ARG A 33 -13.48 -9.69 -4.17
N LYS A 34 -12.77 -9.13 -3.20
CA LYS A 34 -12.26 -9.88 -2.06
C LYS A 34 -13.35 -10.65 -1.32
N LYS A 35 -14.52 -10.02 -1.13
CA LYS A 35 -15.65 -10.62 -0.40
C LYS A 35 -16.50 -11.55 -1.25
N GLY A 36 -16.23 -11.65 -2.55
CA GLY A 36 -17.08 -12.41 -3.50
C GLY A 36 -18.40 -11.71 -3.85
N GLU A 37 -18.55 -10.42 -3.53
CA GLU A 37 -19.72 -9.60 -3.85
C GLU A 37 -19.68 -9.05 -5.29
N GLU A 38 -18.52 -9.09 -5.94
CA GLU A 38 -18.28 -8.71 -7.32
C GLU A 38 -17.41 -9.77 -7.99
N GLU A 39 -17.78 -10.20 -9.20
CA GLU A 39 -17.03 -11.18 -9.98
C GLU A 39 -15.66 -10.63 -10.39
N ILE A 40 -14.62 -11.49 -10.30
CA ILE A 40 -13.27 -11.15 -10.79
C ILE A 40 -13.22 -11.53 -12.27
N VAL A 41 -13.17 -10.52 -13.13
CA VAL A 41 -13.06 -10.70 -14.58
C VAL A 41 -11.64 -10.36 -15.02
N TYR A 42 -11.06 -11.25 -15.83
CA TYR A 42 -9.76 -11.03 -16.47
C TYR A 42 -9.97 -10.83 -17.98
N ASP A 43 -9.50 -9.70 -18.52
CA ASP A 43 -9.63 -9.38 -19.95
C ASP A 43 -8.90 -10.38 -20.88
N HIS A 44 -8.00 -11.19 -20.32
CA HIS A 44 -7.35 -12.31 -20.99
C HIS A 44 -6.89 -13.36 -19.98
N PRO A 45 -6.99 -14.68 -20.26
CA PRO A 45 -6.62 -15.74 -19.31
C PRO A 45 -5.18 -15.63 -18.78
N LEU A 46 -4.25 -15.16 -19.59
CA LEU A 46 -2.85 -14.95 -19.19
C LEU A 46 -2.66 -13.85 -18.11
N LEU A 47 -3.70 -13.05 -17.84
CA LEU A 47 -3.65 -12.02 -16.81
C LEU A 47 -3.97 -12.56 -15.42
N GLU A 48 -4.67 -13.68 -15.33
CA GLU A 48 -5.05 -14.26 -14.03
C GLU A 48 -3.85 -14.47 -13.10
N PRO A 49 -2.74 -15.12 -13.51
CA PRO A 49 -1.59 -15.33 -12.64
C PRO A 49 -0.92 -14.03 -12.17
N ILE A 50 -1.10 -12.93 -12.93
CA ILE A 50 -0.48 -11.63 -12.67
C ILE A 50 -1.36 -10.79 -11.74
N LEU A 51 -2.69 -10.87 -11.92
CA LEU A 51 -3.64 -9.98 -11.26
C LEU A 51 -4.44 -10.66 -10.13
N LYS A 52 -4.25 -11.96 -9.90
CA LYS A 52 -4.96 -12.71 -8.86
C LYS A 52 -4.75 -12.12 -7.48
N GLU A 53 -3.54 -11.71 -7.14
CA GLU A 53 -3.20 -11.09 -5.85
C GLU A 53 -3.90 -9.75 -5.59
N THR A 54 -4.36 -9.09 -6.67
CA THR A 54 -5.05 -7.80 -6.62
C THR A 54 -6.49 -7.88 -7.14
N TYR A 55 -7.09 -9.08 -7.08
CA TYR A 55 -8.48 -9.32 -7.48
C TYR A 55 -8.83 -8.79 -8.87
N GLY A 56 -7.92 -8.96 -9.83
CA GLY A 56 -8.11 -8.54 -11.23
C GLY A 56 -7.86 -7.05 -11.49
N ILE A 57 -7.41 -6.28 -10.50
CA ILE A 57 -7.13 -4.85 -10.65
C ILE A 57 -5.64 -4.63 -10.86
N ILE A 58 -5.26 -3.83 -11.85
CA ILE A 58 -3.87 -3.41 -12.02
C ILE A 58 -3.56 -2.33 -10.98
N VAL A 59 -2.68 -2.65 -10.03
CA VAL A 59 -2.28 -1.78 -8.91
C VAL A 59 -0.82 -1.38 -9.02
N TYR A 60 0.04 -2.31 -9.46
CA TYR A 60 1.48 -2.14 -9.42
C TYR A 60 2.10 -1.93 -10.80
N GLN A 61 3.18 -1.13 -10.84
CA GLN A 61 4.02 -0.96 -12.04
C GLN A 61 4.60 -2.29 -12.51
N GLU A 62 4.97 -3.17 -11.59
CA GLU A 62 5.49 -4.51 -11.83
C GLU A 62 4.48 -5.40 -12.55
N GLN A 63 3.18 -5.26 -12.26
CA GLN A 63 2.13 -5.97 -12.99
C GLN A 63 2.06 -5.50 -14.45
N ILE A 64 2.16 -4.20 -14.71
CA ILE A 64 2.18 -3.64 -16.06
C ILE A 64 3.36 -4.20 -16.86
N MET A 65 4.55 -4.20 -16.27
CA MET A 65 5.74 -4.78 -16.91
C MET A 65 5.57 -6.27 -17.20
N LYS A 66 5.00 -7.03 -16.25
CA LYS A 66 4.75 -8.45 -16.40
C LYS A 66 3.72 -8.75 -17.48
N ILE A 67 2.66 -7.95 -17.57
CA ILE A 67 1.66 -8.04 -18.65
C ILE A 67 2.34 -7.83 -20.01
N ALA A 68 3.20 -6.81 -20.17
CA ALA A 68 3.92 -6.57 -21.41
C ALA A 68 4.82 -7.75 -21.80
N GLN A 69 5.50 -8.37 -20.84
CA GLN A 69 6.32 -9.56 -21.07
C GLN A 69 5.49 -10.76 -21.50
N VAL A 70 4.40 -11.05 -20.79
CA VAL A 70 3.58 -12.25 -21.04
C VAL A 70 2.74 -12.12 -22.29
N ILE A 71 2.13 -10.98 -22.53
CA ILE A 71 1.25 -10.74 -23.68
C ILE A 71 2.05 -10.49 -24.95
N SER A 72 3.07 -9.64 -24.91
CA SER A 72 3.75 -9.16 -26.12
C SER A 72 5.19 -9.63 -26.25
N GLY A 73 5.69 -10.43 -25.30
CA GLY A 73 7.04 -10.98 -25.36
C GLY A 73 8.13 -9.94 -25.11
N TYR A 74 7.83 -8.85 -24.46
CA TYR A 74 8.82 -7.83 -24.12
C TYR A 74 9.92 -8.40 -23.22
N SER A 75 11.15 -7.99 -23.46
CA SER A 75 12.21 -8.15 -22.46
C SER A 75 11.93 -7.25 -21.24
N LEU A 76 12.60 -7.50 -20.13
CA LEU A 76 12.45 -6.68 -18.93
C LEU A 76 12.78 -5.19 -19.22
N GLY A 77 13.84 -4.94 -20.01
CA GLY A 77 14.22 -3.57 -20.39
C GLY A 77 13.17 -2.88 -21.26
N GLN A 78 12.57 -3.60 -22.23
CA GLN A 78 11.46 -3.07 -23.04
C GLN A 78 10.23 -2.77 -22.20
N ALA A 79 9.89 -3.65 -21.26
CA ALA A 79 8.77 -3.43 -20.34
C ALA A 79 9.00 -2.20 -19.42
N ASP A 80 10.23 -1.96 -18.98
CA ASP A 80 10.59 -0.76 -18.21
C ASP A 80 10.49 0.52 -19.07
N LEU A 81 10.91 0.46 -20.33
CA LEU A 81 10.73 1.58 -21.26
C LEU A 81 9.25 1.91 -21.47
N LEU A 82 8.39 0.89 -21.64
CA LEU A 82 6.94 1.07 -21.72
C LEU A 82 6.40 1.76 -20.46
N ARG A 83 6.76 1.26 -19.27
CA ARG A 83 6.36 1.84 -17.99
C ARG A 83 6.75 3.32 -17.88
N ARG A 84 7.97 3.67 -18.29
CA ARG A 84 8.47 5.06 -18.28
C ARG A 84 7.74 5.94 -19.29
N ALA A 85 7.48 5.43 -20.50
CA ALA A 85 6.76 6.18 -21.54
C ALA A 85 5.35 6.55 -21.08
N ILE A 86 4.64 5.62 -20.44
CA ILE A 86 3.32 5.88 -19.89
C ILE A 86 3.39 6.88 -18.73
N GLY A 87 4.32 6.71 -17.80
CA GLY A 87 4.49 7.62 -16.66
C GLY A 87 4.85 9.06 -17.04
N LYS A 88 5.58 9.25 -18.14
CA LYS A 88 5.92 10.57 -18.69
C LYS A 88 4.87 11.16 -19.63
N LYS A 89 3.86 10.41 -20.03
CA LYS A 89 2.78 10.81 -20.95
C LYS A 89 3.26 11.36 -22.31
N ILE A 90 4.39 10.82 -22.82
CA ILE A 90 4.97 11.26 -24.11
C ILE A 90 4.17 10.59 -25.24
N LYS A 91 3.28 11.30 -25.87
CA LYS A 91 2.35 10.77 -26.89
C LYS A 91 3.03 10.00 -28.03
N SER A 92 4.16 10.50 -28.54
CA SER A 92 4.92 9.84 -29.62
C SER A 92 5.49 8.48 -29.17
N GLU A 93 6.05 8.42 -27.97
CA GLU A 93 6.56 7.18 -27.40
C GLU A 93 5.43 6.18 -27.13
N LEU A 94 4.28 6.65 -26.63
CA LEU A 94 3.12 5.81 -26.36
C LEU A 94 2.57 5.17 -27.63
N LEU A 95 2.49 5.90 -28.75
CA LEU A 95 2.05 5.36 -30.03
C LEU A 95 3.01 4.26 -30.51
N SER A 96 4.30 4.50 -30.49
CA SER A 96 5.33 3.52 -30.85
C SER A 96 5.26 2.28 -29.94
N GLN A 97 5.07 2.46 -28.64
CA GLN A 97 4.91 1.36 -27.70
C GLN A 97 3.65 0.56 -27.96
N LYS A 98 2.54 1.20 -28.34
CA LYS A 98 1.29 0.53 -28.70
C LYS A 98 1.46 -0.36 -29.93
N GLU A 99 2.09 0.17 -30.98
CA GLU A 99 2.36 -0.59 -32.20
C GLU A 99 3.23 -1.83 -31.91
N ASN A 100 4.32 -1.64 -31.16
CA ASN A 100 5.22 -2.71 -30.77
C ASN A 100 4.53 -3.75 -29.88
N PHE A 101 3.68 -3.32 -28.94
CA PHE A 101 2.92 -4.19 -28.06
C PHE A 101 1.93 -5.07 -28.86
N VAL A 102 1.14 -4.45 -29.74
CA VAL A 102 0.17 -5.17 -30.58
C VAL A 102 0.88 -6.13 -31.53
N LYS A 103 1.98 -5.71 -32.16
CA LYS A 103 2.79 -6.58 -33.03
C LYS A 103 3.35 -7.79 -32.26
N GLY A 104 3.92 -7.56 -31.07
CA GLY A 104 4.44 -8.63 -30.21
C GLY A 104 3.35 -9.62 -29.79
N ALA A 105 2.18 -9.13 -29.38
CA ALA A 105 1.03 -9.94 -29.01
C ALA A 105 0.51 -10.78 -30.20
N THR A 106 0.42 -10.19 -31.39
CA THR A 106 -0.02 -10.88 -32.59
C THR A 106 0.94 -12.01 -32.98
N ASN A 107 2.24 -11.81 -32.87
CA ASN A 107 3.26 -12.85 -33.07
C ASN A 107 3.09 -14.02 -32.08
N ARG A 108 2.45 -13.78 -30.93
CA ARG A 108 2.13 -14.80 -29.92
C ARG A 108 0.70 -15.34 -30.04
N LYS A 109 0.07 -15.17 -31.20
CA LYS A 109 -1.27 -15.65 -31.55
C LYS A 109 -2.41 -15.01 -30.75
N ILE A 110 -2.20 -13.84 -30.17
CA ILE A 110 -3.25 -13.03 -29.53
C ILE A 110 -3.85 -12.14 -30.62
N LYS A 111 -5.17 -12.06 -30.69
CA LYS A 111 -5.86 -11.21 -31.67
C LYS A 111 -5.49 -9.75 -31.50
N SER A 112 -5.28 -9.03 -32.58
CA SER A 112 -4.93 -7.60 -32.57
C SER A 112 -5.95 -6.75 -31.82
N SER A 113 -7.25 -7.09 -31.93
CA SER A 113 -8.33 -6.43 -31.17
C SER A 113 -8.15 -6.54 -29.67
N ASP A 114 -7.78 -7.74 -29.19
CA ASP A 114 -7.61 -8.01 -27.76
C ASP A 114 -6.32 -7.37 -27.25
N ALA A 115 -5.25 -7.43 -28.02
CA ALA A 115 -4.00 -6.74 -27.72
C ALA A 115 -4.20 -5.22 -27.61
N THR A 116 -4.99 -4.64 -28.50
CA THR A 116 -5.32 -3.21 -28.48
C THR A 116 -6.11 -2.83 -27.22
N LYS A 117 -7.11 -3.64 -26.86
CA LYS A 117 -7.87 -3.44 -25.61
C LYS A 117 -6.96 -3.54 -24.38
N LEU A 118 -6.11 -4.56 -24.33
CA LEU A 118 -5.15 -4.74 -23.23
C LEU A 118 -4.17 -3.58 -23.11
N PHE A 119 -3.69 -3.04 -24.25
CA PHE A 119 -2.84 -1.85 -24.19
C PHE A 119 -3.57 -0.64 -23.63
N SER A 120 -4.82 -0.42 -24.05
CA SER A 120 -5.63 0.69 -23.52
C SER A 120 -5.93 0.53 -22.02
N LEU A 121 -6.07 -0.71 -21.54
CA LEU A 121 -6.18 -1.03 -20.13
C LEU A 121 -4.89 -0.65 -19.38
N ILE A 122 -3.74 -1.08 -19.91
CA ILE A 122 -2.42 -0.71 -19.37
C ILE A 122 -2.26 0.82 -19.31
N GLU A 123 -2.56 1.51 -20.40
CA GLU A 123 -2.45 2.97 -20.50
C GLU A 123 -3.29 3.67 -19.42
N LYS A 124 -4.55 3.24 -19.23
CA LYS A 124 -5.45 3.77 -18.22
C LYS A 124 -4.92 3.59 -16.79
N PHE A 125 -4.41 2.40 -16.47
CA PHE A 125 -3.97 2.07 -15.11
C PHE A 125 -2.51 2.46 -14.82
N ALA A 126 -1.68 2.58 -15.83
CA ALA A 126 -0.26 2.88 -15.63
C ALA A 126 -0.01 4.33 -15.15
N GLU A 127 -0.95 5.24 -15.36
CA GLU A 127 -0.89 6.58 -14.75
C GLU A 127 -0.88 6.51 -13.22
N TYR A 128 -1.46 5.46 -12.65
CA TYR A 128 -1.67 5.28 -11.22
C TYR A 128 -0.85 4.13 -10.63
N GLY A 129 -0.15 3.37 -11.47
CA GLY A 129 0.65 2.22 -11.03
C GLY A 129 1.67 2.61 -9.95
N PHE A 130 1.70 1.84 -8.86
CA PHE A 130 2.59 2.08 -7.74
C PHE A 130 3.74 1.09 -7.72
N ASN A 131 4.90 1.49 -7.20
CA ASN A 131 5.99 0.56 -7.01
C ASN A 131 5.67 -0.42 -5.87
N LYS A 132 5.59 -1.71 -6.18
CA LYS A 132 5.23 -2.75 -5.20
C LYS A 132 6.25 -2.86 -4.08
N SER A 133 7.54 -2.77 -4.40
CA SER A 133 8.62 -2.88 -3.41
C SER A 133 8.54 -1.76 -2.36
N HIS A 134 8.23 -0.53 -2.80
CA HIS A 134 8.02 0.60 -1.91
C HIS A 134 6.80 0.36 -0.99
N ALA A 135 5.67 -0.05 -1.57
CA ALA A 135 4.47 -0.36 -0.79
C ALA A 135 4.71 -1.51 0.21
N ALA A 136 5.48 -2.54 -0.19
CA ALA A 136 5.81 -3.67 0.68
C ALA A 136 6.64 -3.24 1.90
N ALA A 137 7.65 -2.39 1.71
CA ALA A 137 8.46 -1.87 2.83
C ALA A 137 7.59 -1.13 3.85
N TYR A 138 6.71 -0.24 3.39
CA TYR A 138 5.78 0.47 4.28
C TYR A 138 4.70 -0.42 4.89
N ALA A 139 4.25 -1.47 4.19
CA ALA A 139 3.30 -2.43 4.73
C ALA A 139 3.89 -3.21 5.91
N ILE A 140 5.17 -3.59 5.83
CA ILE A 140 5.87 -4.24 6.94
C ILE A 140 5.92 -3.31 8.16
N ILE A 141 6.29 -2.05 7.99
CA ILE A 141 6.31 -1.06 9.07
C ILE A 141 4.90 -0.88 9.66
N SER A 142 3.89 -0.76 8.81
CA SER A 142 2.49 -0.63 9.24
C SER A 142 2.02 -1.84 10.03
N TYR A 143 2.42 -3.05 9.62
CA TYR A 143 2.12 -4.27 10.35
C TYR A 143 2.85 -4.30 11.70
N GLN A 144 4.15 -3.97 11.74
CA GLN A 144 4.94 -3.93 12.98
C GLN A 144 4.36 -2.94 13.99
N THR A 145 4.00 -1.73 13.55
CA THR A 145 3.39 -0.73 14.44
C THR A 145 2.02 -1.17 14.95
N ALA A 146 1.19 -1.80 14.11
CA ALA A 146 -0.08 -2.36 14.52
C ALA A 146 0.07 -3.52 15.51
N PHE A 147 1.07 -4.39 15.28
CA PHE A 147 1.41 -5.49 16.19
C PHE A 147 1.84 -4.95 17.56
N LEU A 148 2.80 -4.04 17.59
CA LEU A 148 3.29 -3.44 18.84
C LEU A 148 2.16 -2.72 19.58
N LYS A 149 1.35 -1.94 18.88
CA LYS A 149 0.21 -1.25 19.49
C LYS A 149 -0.85 -2.21 20.06
N THR A 150 -1.02 -3.39 19.46
CA THR A 150 -2.00 -4.38 19.90
C THR A 150 -1.51 -5.18 21.10
N TYR A 151 -0.27 -5.65 21.08
CA TYR A 151 0.27 -6.57 22.08
C TYR A 151 1.09 -5.88 23.17
N TYR A 152 1.63 -4.68 22.89
CA TYR A 152 2.47 -3.88 23.80
C TYR A 152 2.02 -2.41 23.78
N PRO A 153 0.72 -2.12 24.06
CA PRO A 153 0.18 -0.78 23.89
C PRO A 153 0.84 0.27 24.79
N LYS A 154 1.19 -0.07 26.02
CA LYS A 154 1.85 0.85 26.97
C LYS A 154 3.22 1.27 26.47
N GLU A 155 4.02 0.30 26.07
CA GLU A 155 5.38 0.51 25.55
C GLU A 155 5.36 1.25 24.22
N PHE A 156 4.43 0.91 23.34
CA PHE A 156 4.24 1.59 22.05
C PHE A 156 3.86 3.06 22.26
N ILE A 157 2.94 3.34 23.18
CA ILE A 157 2.53 4.71 23.49
C ILE A 157 3.68 5.48 24.17
N ALA A 158 4.43 4.86 25.09
CA ALA A 158 5.58 5.50 25.73
C ALA A 158 6.64 5.92 24.70
N ALA A 159 6.99 5.04 23.78
CA ALA A 159 7.91 5.35 22.69
C ALA A 159 7.38 6.48 21.79
N SER A 160 6.10 6.41 21.42
CA SER A 160 5.46 7.42 20.57
C SER A 160 5.42 8.80 21.25
N MET A 161 5.05 8.86 22.52
CA MET A 161 5.04 10.11 23.30
C MET A 161 6.45 10.68 23.49
N THR A 162 7.46 9.84 23.66
CA THR A 162 8.86 10.29 23.77
C THR A 162 9.33 10.93 22.46
N MET A 163 8.98 10.37 21.30
CA MET A 163 9.30 10.95 20.00
C MET A 163 8.60 12.29 19.75
N ASP A 164 7.39 12.45 20.29
CA ASP A 164 6.55 13.64 20.14
C ASP A 164 6.54 14.53 21.42
N ILE A 165 7.56 14.43 22.29
CA ILE A 165 7.59 15.06 23.63
C ILE A 165 7.35 16.57 23.61
N SER A 166 7.71 17.26 22.54
CA SER A 166 7.48 18.70 22.38
C SER A 166 6.08 19.06 21.86
N ASN A 167 5.29 18.07 21.40
CA ASN A 167 3.99 18.28 20.76
C ASN A 167 2.84 18.01 21.74
N GLN A 168 2.37 19.04 22.43
CA GLN A 168 1.33 18.92 23.47
C GLN A 168 0.02 18.33 22.93
N ASN A 169 -0.36 18.63 21.67
CA ASN A 169 -1.58 18.07 21.09
C ASN A 169 -1.48 16.55 20.96
N LYS A 170 -0.34 16.06 20.48
CA LYS A 170 -0.07 14.63 20.38
C LYS A 170 -0.01 13.95 21.74
N LEU A 171 0.65 14.56 22.70
CA LEU A 171 0.70 14.04 24.08
C LEU A 171 -0.72 13.90 24.66
N SER A 172 -1.60 14.88 24.43
CA SER A 172 -3.00 14.82 24.86
C SER A 172 -3.76 13.68 24.19
N GLU A 173 -3.60 13.48 22.86
CA GLU A 173 -4.22 12.37 22.13
C GLU A 173 -3.81 11.01 22.71
N PHE A 174 -2.52 10.80 22.94
CA PHE A 174 -1.99 9.56 23.54
C PHE A 174 -2.44 9.36 24.99
N TYR A 175 -2.52 10.42 25.76
CA TYR A 175 -3.02 10.36 27.14
C TYR A 175 -4.48 9.90 27.19
N GLU A 176 -5.34 10.44 26.32
CA GLU A 176 -6.73 9.98 26.22
C GLU A 176 -6.82 8.51 25.75
N GLU A 177 -5.87 8.05 24.96
CA GLU A 177 -5.80 6.63 24.59
C GLU A 177 -5.40 5.75 25.76
N LEU A 178 -4.42 6.14 26.60
CA LEU A 178 -4.05 5.45 27.83
C LEU A 178 -5.25 5.32 28.78
N LYS A 179 -6.05 6.38 28.94
CA LYS A 179 -7.29 6.33 29.74
C LYS A 179 -8.28 5.30 29.20
N ARG A 180 -8.48 5.25 27.88
CA ARG A 180 -9.38 4.25 27.25
C ARG A 180 -8.91 2.82 27.45
N LEU A 181 -7.61 2.63 27.59
CA LEU A 181 -6.98 1.34 27.88
C LEU A 181 -6.96 1.01 29.37
N ASN A 182 -7.49 1.91 30.25
CA ASN A 182 -7.44 1.79 31.69
C ASN A 182 -6.03 1.62 32.26
N VAL A 183 -5.03 2.27 31.65
CA VAL A 183 -3.65 2.26 32.13
C VAL A 183 -3.47 3.31 33.22
N GLU A 184 -2.91 2.91 34.36
CA GLU A 184 -2.54 3.84 35.45
C GLU A 184 -1.39 4.71 34.99
N VAL A 185 -1.60 6.02 34.96
CA VAL A 185 -0.56 7.00 34.62
C VAL A 185 -0.04 7.64 35.92
N VAL A 186 1.24 7.39 36.20
CA VAL A 186 1.96 8.04 37.30
C VAL A 186 2.25 9.49 36.90
N ARG A 187 1.81 10.44 37.75
CA ARG A 187 2.05 11.87 37.51
C ARG A 187 3.54 12.18 37.61
N PRO A 188 4.00 13.31 37.01
CA PRO A 188 5.39 13.69 37.11
C PRO A 188 5.85 13.80 38.60
N ASP A 189 6.82 12.96 38.96
CA ASP A 189 7.45 12.92 40.27
C ASP A 189 8.95 12.72 40.07
N ILE A 190 9.76 13.60 40.65
CA ILE A 190 11.21 13.59 40.48
C ILE A 190 11.87 12.32 41.06
N ASN A 191 11.22 11.67 42.02
CA ASN A 191 11.74 10.46 42.66
C ASN A 191 11.35 9.18 41.94
N GLU A 192 10.28 9.21 41.11
CA GLU A 192 9.74 8.01 40.45
C GLU A 192 9.84 8.06 38.95
N CYS A 193 9.76 9.25 38.32
CA CYS A 193 9.69 9.43 36.90
C CYS A 193 11.06 9.63 36.24
N PHE A 194 11.08 9.49 34.92
CA PHE A 194 12.29 9.54 34.11
C PHE A 194 12.25 10.75 33.15
N ALA A 195 13.35 11.03 32.46
CA ALA A 195 13.39 12.07 31.46
C ALA A 195 12.40 11.78 30.30
N ASP A 196 12.31 10.51 29.89
CA ASP A 196 11.43 10.03 28.84
C ASP A 196 10.22 9.29 29.41
N PHE A 197 9.15 9.14 28.60
CA PHE A 197 8.01 8.31 28.96
C PHE A 197 8.41 6.85 29.05
N ARG A 198 7.92 6.15 30.07
CA ARG A 198 8.21 4.72 30.28
C ARG A 198 6.96 3.94 30.68
N ALA A 199 6.88 2.71 30.20
CA ALA A 199 5.97 1.70 30.70
C ALA A 199 6.80 0.68 31.51
N ILE A 200 6.45 0.48 32.78
CA ILE A 200 7.11 -0.47 33.67
C ILE A 200 6.01 -1.26 34.37
N GLU A 201 6.02 -2.57 34.22
CA GLU A 201 4.97 -3.45 34.73
C GLU A 201 3.58 -3.00 34.23
N ASP A 202 2.69 -2.64 35.14
CA ASP A 202 1.33 -2.18 34.80
C ASP A 202 1.14 -0.67 34.83
N LYS A 203 2.22 0.11 35.09
CA LYS A 203 2.18 1.54 35.19
C LYS A 203 2.83 2.25 34.00
N PHE A 204 2.32 3.42 33.71
CA PHE A 204 2.86 4.33 32.70
C PHE A 204 3.40 5.59 33.40
N TYR A 205 4.69 5.84 33.29
CA TYR A 205 5.38 6.95 33.94
C TYR A 205 5.47 8.14 32.99
N TYR A 206 4.89 9.26 33.40
CA TYR A 206 4.94 10.50 32.63
C TYR A 206 6.36 11.09 32.62
N ALA A 207 6.84 11.52 31.44
CA ALA A 207 8.19 12.04 31.28
C ALA A 207 8.39 13.40 31.98
N LEU A 208 9.46 13.53 32.74
CA LEU A 208 9.86 14.84 33.31
C LEU A 208 10.21 15.85 32.21
N GLY A 209 10.81 15.38 31.11
CA GLY A 209 11.09 16.21 29.94
C GLY A 209 9.85 16.75 29.19
N GLY A 210 8.66 16.18 29.44
CA GLY A 210 7.39 16.67 28.90
C GLY A 210 6.69 17.74 29.76
N VAL A 211 7.21 18.03 30.94
CA VAL A 211 6.68 19.06 31.82
C VAL A 211 7.24 20.41 31.38
N LYS A 212 6.35 21.37 31.15
CA LYS A 212 6.72 22.76 30.82
C LYS A 212 6.41 23.69 31.96
#